data_0024a0913993cc73c221f087a848529c
#
_entry.id   0024a0913993cc73c221f087a848529c
#
_cell.length_a   1.000
_cell.length_b   1.000
_cell.length_c   1.000
_cell.angle_alpha   90.00
_cell.angle_beta   90.00
_cell.angle_gamma   90.00
#
_symmetry.space_group_name_H-M   'P 1'
#
loop_
_entity.id
_entity.type
_entity.pdbx_description
1 polymer ?
#
loop_
_entity_poly.entity_id
_entity_poly.type
_entity_poly.pdbx_seq_one_letter_code
_entity_poly.pdbx_strand_id
1 'polypeptide(L)'
;MTNWYIQSILQIMTNIISINKLSKKYHSKGETTAIKNLTLSVKEGEYLAIVGPSGCGKSTLLSILSGIEKKSSGSIILHKDNIKFGYMLQEDCLFPWLNILDNCLLGLKIKKEITKENKEYVIKLLNDYGLHDFIYSYPNSLSGGMRQRVALIRTLAIKPDILLLDEPFSALDYQTRLVLSEDVYKMIKDNQKTVIMITHDIAESIYWINKPFKNP
;
A
#
# COMPACT_ATOMS: atom_id res chain seq x y z
N MET A 1 44.08 -19.19 -21.23
CA MET A 1 43.73 -18.38 -20.05
C MET A 1 42.48 -17.58 -20.39
N THR A 2 41.33 -18.10 -20.08
CA THR A 2 40.00 -17.52 -20.37
C THR A 2 39.56 -16.69 -19.15
N ASN A 3 39.67 -15.35 -19.30
CA ASN A 3 39.17 -14.39 -18.28
C ASN A 3 37.63 -14.41 -18.29
N TRP A 4 37.06 -15.01 -17.27
CA TRP A 4 35.64 -14.86 -16.97
C TRP A 4 35.41 -13.53 -16.22
N TYR A 5 34.95 -12.51 -16.92
CA TYR A 5 34.38 -11.32 -16.28
C TYR A 5 33.01 -11.69 -15.69
N ILE A 6 32.98 -11.93 -14.39
CA ILE A 6 31.73 -11.93 -13.63
C ILE A 6 31.34 -10.47 -13.44
N GLN A 7 30.52 -9.95 -14.33
CA GLN A 7 29.77 -8.72 -14.10
C GLN A 7 28.67 -9.04 -13.07
N SER A 8 29.01 -8.91 -11.79
CA SER A 8 27.99 -8.77 -10.75
C SER A 8 27.26 -7.47 -11.02
N ILE A 9 26.06 -7.53 -11.58
CA ILE A 9 25.14 -6.41 -11.61
C ILE A 9 24.67 -6.22 -10.15
N LEU A 10 25.43 -5.47 -9.38
CA LEU A 10 24.97 -4.83 -8.17
C LEU A 10 23.89 -3.83 -8.60
N GLN A 11 22.65 -4.25 -8.58
CA GLN A 11 21.53 -3.36 -8.74
C GLN A 11 21.60 -2.37 -7.57
N ILE A 12 22.10 -1.16 -7.84
CA ILE A 12 22.17 -0.08 -6.85
C ILE A 12 20.69 0.26 -6.57
N MET A 13 20.15 -0.29 -5.49
CA MET A 13 18.80 0.06 -5.03
C MET A 13 18.82 1.54 -4.62
N THR A 14 18.24 2.39 -5.45
CA THR A 14 18.13 3.82 -5.20
C THR A 14 16.99 4.09 -4.23
N ASN A 15 17.17 5.07 -3.34
CA ASN A 15 16.07 5.53 -2.50
C ASN A 15 14.97 6.11 -3.38
N ILE A 16 13.72 5.74 -3.13
CA ILE A 16 12.53 6.33 -3.76
C ILE A 16 11.97 7.45 -2.86
N ILE A 17 12.08 7.29 -1.52
CA ILE A 17 11.70 8.29 -0.52
C ILE A 17 12.84 8.48 0.46
N SER A 18 13.12 9.74 0.82
CA SER A 18 13.96 10.10 1.97
C SER A 18 13.19 11.07 2.86
N ILE A 19 13.05 10.71 4.13
CA ILE A 19 12.42 11.50 5.18
C ILE A 19 13.52 11.98 6.11
N ASN A 20 13.58 13.30 6.40
CA ASN A 20 14.60 13.85 7.28
C ASN A 20 13.95 14.73 8.37
N LYS A 21 14.12 14.34 9.63
CA LYS A 21 13.66 15.03 10.83
C LYS A 21 12.18 15.43 10.76
N LEU A 22 11.33 14.58 10.15
CA LEU A 22 9.90 14.81 10.02
C LEU A 22 9.25 14.91 11.39
N SER A 23 8.46 15.96 11.60
CA SER A 23 7.65 16.11 12.80
C SER A 23 6.23 16.55 12.46
N LYS A 24 5.26 16.07 13.23
CA LYS A 24 3.85 16.46 13.15
C LYS A 24 3.30 16.75 14.54
N LYS A 25 2.72 17.93 14.71
CA LYS A 25 2.04 18.39 15.90
C LYS A 25 0.59 18.76 15.54
N TYR A 26 -0.32 18.42 16.43
CA TYR A 26 -1.73 18.82 16.38
C TYR A 26 -2.03 19.82 17.49
N HIS A 27 -2.89 20.80 17.22
CA HIS A 27 -3.21 21.90 18.14
C HIS A 27 -4.70 21.96 18.52
N SER A 28 -5.50 20.92 18.28
CA SER A 28 -6.96 20.95 18.43
C SER A 28 -7.48 21.06 19.87
N LYS A 29 -6.77 20.50 20.86
CA LYS A 29 -7.11 20.53 22.31
C LYS A 29 -5.85 20.58 23.18
N GLY A 30 -4.93 21.50 22.88
CA GLY A 30 -3.56 21.50 23.37
C GLY A 30 -2.58 21.00 22.32
N GLU A 31 -1.27 21.02 22.61
CA GLU A 31 -0.24 20.52 21.69
C GLU A 31 -0.04 19.01 21.88
N THR A 32 -0.35 18.22 20.88
CA THR A 32 -0.05 16.78 20.83
C THR A 32 0.96 16.51 19.71
N THR A 33 2.11 15.96 20.07
CA THR A 33 3.15 15.56 19.09
C THR A 33 2.88 14.13 18.64
N ALA A 34 2.45 13.95 17.39
CA ALA A 34 2.21 12.64 16.79
C ALA A 34 3.49 12.02 16.21
N ILE A 35 4.37 12.83 15.60
CA ILE A 35 5.65 12.39 15.06
C ILE A 35 6.73 13.37 15.53
N LYS A 36 7.88 12.85 15.99
CA LYS A 36 9.01 13.67 16.47
C LYS A 36 10.30 13.24 15.79
N ASN A 37 10.87 14.13 14.95
CA ASN A 37 12.19 13.97 14.31
C ASN A 37 12.42 12.63 13.60
N LEU A 38 11.41 12.08 12.93
CA LEU A 38 11.54 10.83 12.18
C LEU A 38 12.48 11.01 10.99
N THR A 39 13.50 10.15 10.91
CA THR A 39 14.40 10.04 9.75
C THR A 39 14.34 8.61 9.23
N LEU A 40 14.03 8.45 7.94
CA LEU A 40 13.77 7.16 7.31
C LEU A 40 14.04 7.26 5.81
N SER A 41 14.59 6.21 5.20
CA SER A 41 14.71 6.07 3.75
C SER A 41 14.02 4.80 3.29
N VAL A 42 13.39 4.84 2.13
CA VAL A 42 12.73 3.70 1.49
C VAL A 42 13.33 3.54 0.10
N LYS A 43 13.75 2.33 -0.23
CA LYS A 43 14.30 1.99 -1.55
C LYS A 43 13.20 1.61 -2.53
N GLU A 44 13.45 1.77 -3.82
CA GLU A 44 12.52 1.32 -4.87
C GLU A 44 12.38 -0.21 -4.80
N GLY A 45 11.13 -0.70 -4.85
CA GLY A 45 10.81 -2.12 -4.71
C GLY A 45 10.94 -2.67 -3.28
N GLU A 46 11.25 -1.83 -2.27
CA GLU A 46 11.35 -2.26 -0.89
C GLU A 46 9.96 -2.49 -0.27
N TYR A 47 9.90 -3.51 0.59
CA TYR A 47 8.79 -3.71 1.50
C TYR A 47 9.19 -3.27 2.91
N LEU A 48 8.63 -2.16 3.37
CA LEU A 48 8.87 -1.60 4.69
C LEU A 48 7.66 -1.85 5.60
N ALA A 49 7.86 -2.58 6.69
CA ALA A 49 6.86 -2.72 7.74
C ALA A 49 7.17 -1.76 8.91
N ILE A 50 6.19 -0.99 9.32
CA ILE A 50 6.25 -0.09 10.48
C ILE A 50 5.36 -0.67 11.58
N VAL A 51 6.00 -1.07 12.69
CA VAL A 51 5.32 -1.71 13.83
C VAL A 51 5.35 -0.78 15.04
N GLY A 52 4.28 -0.76 15.81
CA GLY A 52 4.22 0.00 17.05
C GLY A 52 2.79 0.05 17.65
N PRO A 53 2.64 0.52 18.90
CA PRO A 53 1.35 0.57 19.55
C PRO A 53 0.37 1.52 18.87
N SER A 54 -0.93 1.32 19.10
CA SER A 54 -1.96 2.23 18.61
C SER A 54 -1.74 3.66 19.12
N GLY A 55 -2.04 4.65 18.28
CA GLY A 55 -1.91 6.07 18.63
C GLY A 55 -0.48 6.65 18.59
N CYS A 56 0.56 5.87 18.25
CA CYS A 56 1.95 6.40 18.19
C CYS A 56 2.30 7.17 16.91
N GLY A 57 1.32 7.50 16.05
CA GLY A 57 1.52 8.36 14.88
C GLY A 57 1.78 7.64 13.54
N LYS A 58 1.63 6.31 13.47
CA LYS A 58 1.88 5.52 12.25
C LYS A 58 0.97 5.94 11.09
N SER A 59 -0.35 5.95 11.30
CA SER A 59 -1.34 6.37 10.27
C SER A 59 -1.15 7.85 9.88
N THR A 60 -0.71 8.69 10.83
CA THR A 60 -0.32 10.08 10.55
C THR A 60 0.83 10.15 9.54
N LEU A 61 1.82 9.25 9.65
CA LEU A 61 2.92 9.17 8.68
C LEU A 61 2.41 8.84 7.28
N LEU A 62 1.56 7.82 7.13
CA LEU A 62 0.98 7.48 5.82
C LEU A 62 0.12 8.61 5.26
N SER A 63 -0.67 9.29 6.10
CA SER A 63 -1.46 10.44 5.69
C SER A 63 -0.60 11.61 5.20
N ILE A 64 0.58 11.83 5.80
CA ILE A 64 1.54 12.84 5.34
C ILE A 64 2.18 12.40 4.01
N LEU A 65 2.59 11.14 3.86
CA LEU A 65 3.17 10.61 2.62
C LEU A 65 2.20 10.65 1.46
N SER A 66 0.91 10.35 1.71
CA SER A 66 -0.15 10.44 0.69
C SER A 66 -0.58 11.86 0.34
N GLY A 67 -0.10 12.89 1.09
CA GLY A 67 -0.45 14.28 0.88
C GLY A 67 -1.78 14.72 1.49
N ILE A 68 -2.48 13.84 2.23
CA ILE A 68 -3.73 14.17 2.94
C ILE A 68 -3.45 15.12 4.10
N GLU A 69 -2.35 14.89 4.83
CA GLU A 69 -1.93 15.69 5.97
C GLU A 69 -0.66 16.47 5.68
N LYS A 70 -0.57 17.69 6.23
CA LYS A 70 0.66 18.50 6.15
C LYS A 70 1.57 18.19 7.35
N LYS A 71 2.86 18.05 7.09
CA LYS A 71 3.89 17.99 8.15
C LYS A 71 4.02 19.33 8.87
N SER A 72 4.44 19.31 10.15
CA SER A 72 4.77 20.54 10.91
C SER A 72 6.21 21.01 10.64
N SER A 73 7.17 20.08 10.52
CA SER A 73 8.58 20.42 10.18
C SER A 73 9.28 19.22 9.55
N GLY A 74 10.55 19.40 9.16
CA GLY A 74 11.33 18.39 8.46
C GLY A 74 11.12 18.40 6.94
N SER A 75 11.70 17.43 6.23
CA SER A 75 11.59 17.32 4.78
C SER A 75 11.26 15.90 4.34
N ILE A 76 10.56 15.80 3.20
CA ILE A 76 10.31 14.56 2.46
C ILE A 76 10.81 14.82 1.05
N ILE A 77 11.72 13.99 0.58
CA ILE A 77 12.30 14.07 -0.76
C ILE A 77 11.84 12.81 -1.50
N LEU A 78 11.16 13.01 -2.62
CA LEU A 78 10.83 11.97 -3.59
C LEU A 78 11.92 11.99 -4.66
N HIS A 79 12.59 10.85 -4.87
CA HIS A 79 13.73 10.76 -5.79
C HIS A 79 13.34 10.41 -7.23
N LYS A 80 12.03 10.38 -7.51
CA LYS A 80 11.46 10.16 -8.83
C LYS A 80 10.36 11.17 -9.05
N ASP A 81 10.23 11.68 -10.27
CA ASP A 81 9.15 12.60 -10.62
C ASP A 81 7.81 11.88 -10.74
N ASN A 82 6.75 12.60 -10.42
CA ASN A 82 5.36 12.15 -10.59
C ASN A 82 5.02 10.82 -9.89
N ILE A 83 5.63 10.53 -8.73
CA ILE A 83 5.31 9.35 -7.93
C ILE A 83 3.82 9.33 -7.61
N LYS A 84 3.16 8.22 -7.95
CA LYS A 84 1.77 7.95 -7.61
C LYS A 84 1.71 7.11 -6.33
N PHE A 85 1.03 7.63 -5.31
CA PHE A 85 0.72 6.88 -4.11
C PHE A 85 -0.64 6.21 -4.23
N GLY A 86 -0.72 4.94 -3.83
CA GLY A 86 -1.96 4.26 -3.54
C GLY A 86 -2.10 4.09 -2.03
N TYR A 87 -3.15 4.63 -1.43
CA TYR A 87 -3.36 4.55 0.01
C TYR A 87 -4.59 3.68 0.32
N MET A 88 -4.35 2.55 0.97
CA MET A 88 -5.37 1.68 1.53
C MET A 88 -5.53 2.01 3.01
N LEU A 89 -6.70 2.48 3.38
CA LEU A 89 -7.07 2.79 4.76
C LEU A 89 -7.34 1.51 5.55
N GLN A 90 -7.34 1.61 6.87
CA GLN A 90 -7.64 0.52 7.79
C GLN A 90 -9.02 -0.10 7.53
N GLU A 91 -10.03 0.74 7.28
CA GLU A 91 -11.34 0.30 6.82
C GLU A 91 -11.37 0.17 5.30
N ASP A 92 -12.18 -0.72 4.75
CA ASP A 92 -12.32 -0.93 3.31
C ASP A 92 -12.83 0.30 2.57
N CYS A 93 -13.62 1.15 3.24
CA CYS A 93 -14.19 2.40 2.71
C CYS A 93 -14.81 2.23 1.32
N LEU A 94 -15.47 1.09 1.07
CA LEU A 94 -16.20 0.87 -0.18
C LEU A 94 -17.51 1.65 -0.17
N PHE A 95 -17.86 2.22 -1.32
CA PHE A 95 -19.12 2.94 -1.49
C PHE A 95 -20.26 1.94 -1.66
N PRO A 96 -21.22 1.85 -0.70
CA PRO A 96 -22.26 0.81 -0.70
C PRO A 96 -23.24 0.93 -1.87
N TRP A 97 -23.33 2.09 -2.51
CA TRP A 97 -24.18 2.34 -3.69
C TRP A 97 -23.49 2.08 -5.03
N LEU A 98 -22.21 1.73 -5.04
CA LEU A 98 -21.48 1.33 -6.22
C LEU A 98 -21.26 -0.18 -6.21
N ASN A 99 -21.35 -0.83 -7.37
CA ASN A 99 -20.93 -2.23 -7.51
C ASN A 99 -19.42 -2.35 -7.34
N ILE A 100 -18.90 -3.57 -7.28
CA ILE A 100 -17.48 -3.83 -7.01
C ILE A 100 -16.56 -3.27 -8.11
N LEU A 101 -16.94 -3.45 -9.37
CA LEU A 101 -16.17 -2.89 -10.49
C LEU A 101 -16.12 -1.36 -10.43
N ASP A 102 -17.24 -0.71 -10.17
CA ASP A 102 -17.32 0.75 -10.08
C ASP A 102 -16.53 1.28 -8.87
N ASN A 103 -16.53 0.57 -7.73
CA ASN A 103 -15.66 0.87 -6.59
C ASN A 103 -14.18 0.83 -7.01
N CYS A 104 -13.74 -0.22 -7.71
CA CYS A 104 -12.36 -0.35 -8.17
C CYS A 104 -11.96 0.71 -9.21
N LEU A 105 -12.88 1.11 -10.08
CA LEU A 105 -12.63 2.09 -11.14
C LEU A 105 -12.69 3.54 -10.65
N LEU A 106 -13.13 3.80 -9.42
CA LEU A 106 -13.43 5.14 -8.93
C LEU A 106 -12.23 6.10 -9.04
N GLY A 107 -11.04 5.67 -8.65
CA GLY A 107 -9.82 6.48 -8.74
C GLY A 107 -9.49 6.88 -10.18
N LEU A 108 -9.65 5.95 -11.12
CA LEU A 108 -9.47 6.20 -12.55
C LEU A 108 -10.56 7.13 -13.09
N LYS A 109 -11.81 7.00 -12.61
CA LYS A 109 -12.92 7.88 -12.98
C LYS A 109 -12.68 9.33 -12.56
N ILE A 110 -12.22 9.55 -11.33
CA ILE A 110 -11.88 10.87 -10.80
C ILE A 110 -10.75 11.52 -11.64
N LYS A 111 -9.73 10.74 -12.02
CA LYS A 111 -8.61 11.20 -12.85
C LYS A 111 -8.95 11.31 -14.34
N LYS A 112 -10.15 10.91 -14.76
CA LYS A 112 -10.56 10.82 -16.19
C LYS A 112 -9.65 9.88 -17.00
N GLU A 113 -9.11 8.83 -16.36
CA GLU A 113 -8.21 7.84 -16.95
C GLU A 113 -8.91 6.51 -17.23
N ILE A 114 -10.26 6.46 -17.33
CA ILE A 114 -10.96 5.24 -17.73
C ILE A 114 -10.74 4.99 -19.21
N THR A 115 -9.87 4.04 -19.50
CA THR A 115 -9.65 3.49 -20.84
C THR A 115 -10.12 2.03 -20.87
N LYS A 116 -10.28 1.46 -22.07
CA LYS A 116 -10.57 0.03 -22.23
C LYS A 116 -9.51 -0.83 -21.56
N GLU A 117 -8.23 -0.50 -21.74
CA GLU A 117 -7.09 -1.19 -21.15
C GLU A 117 -7.13 -1.17 -19.61
N ASN A 118 -7.36 0.01 -19.01
CA ASN A 118 -7.42 0.13 -17.55
C ASN A 118 -8.62 -0.63 -16.96
N LYS A 119 -9.76 -0.66 -17.67
CA LYS A 119 -10.93 -1.44 -17.25
C LYS A 119 -10.64 -2.95 -17.34
N GLU A 120 -10.02 -3.41 -18.41
CA GLU A 120 -9.61 -4.82 -18.58
C GLU A 120 -8.59 -5.24 -17.51
N TYR A 121 -7.64 -4.36 -17.17
CA TYR A 121 -6.68 -4.59 -16.08
C TYR A 121 -7.38 -4.79 -14.74
N VAL A 122 -8.36 -3.94 -14.39
CA VAL A 122 -9.14 -4.07 -13.13
C VAL A 122 -9.97 -5.36 -13.13
N ILE A 123 -10.62 -5.70 -14.25
CA ILE A 123 -11.38 -6.95 -14.37
C ILE A 123 -10.45 -8.16 -14.21
N LYS A 124 -9.25 -8.10 -14.81
CA LYS A 124 -8.24 -9.15 -14.63
C LYS A 124 -7.87 -9.31 -13.16
N LEU A 125 -7.57 -8.23 -12.43
CA LEU A 125 -7.28 -8.30 -11.00
C LEU A 125 -8.44 -8.93 -10.21
N LEU A 126 -9.69 -8.54 -10.50
CA LEU A 126 -10.86 -9.13 -9.83
C LEU A 126 -10.97 -10.65 -10.09
N ASN A 127 -10.68 -11.09 -11.32
CA ASN A 127 -10.66 -12.51 -11.67
C ASN A 127 -9.53 -13.27 -10.99
N ASP A 128 -8.30 -12.76 -11.08
CA ASP A 128 -7.08 -13.39 -10.56
C ASP A 128 -7.15 -13.57 -9.02
N TYR A 129 -7.91 -12.72 -8.33
CA TYR A 129 -8.03 -12.74 -6.87
C TYR A 129 -9.41 -13.22 -6.36
N GLY A 130 -10.10 -14.05 -7.17
CA GLY A 130 -11.27 -14.82 -6.74
C GLY A 130 -12.52 -13.99 -6.54
N LEU A 131 -12.69 -12.92 -7.30
CA LEU A 131 -13.86 -12.02 -7.23
C LEU A 131 -14.66 -12.00 -8.55
N HIS A 132 -14.43 -12.94 -9.47
CA HIS A 132 -15.06 -12.97 -10.79
C HIS A 132 -16.60 -13.00 -10.72
N ASP A 133 -17.18 -13.79 -9.79
CA ASP A 133 -18.63 -13.91 -9.62
C ASP A 133 -19.27 -12.67 -8.98
N PHE A 134 -18.45 -11.79 -8.40
CA PHE A 134 -18.88 -10.63 -7.62
C PHE A 134 -18.62 -9.28 -8.29
N ILE A 135 -18.14 -9.28 -9.54
CA ILE A 135 -17.75 -8.04 -10.26
C ILE A 135 -18.88 -6.99 -10.25
N TYR A 136 -20.12 -7.41 -10.43
CA TYR A 136 -21.30 -6.53 -10.46
C TYR A 136 -22.12 -6.57 -9.18
N SER A 137 -21.67 -7.29 -8.15
CA SER A 137 -22.28 -7.31 -6.83
C SER A 137 -21.98 -6.02 -6.06
N TYR A 138 -22.67 -5.80 -4.95
CA TYR A 138 -22.49 -4.65 -4.07
C TYR A 138 -21.70 -5.06 -2.81
N PRO A 139 -21.03 -4.11 -2.13
CA PRO A 139 -20.20 -4.41 -0.96
C PRO A 139 -20.90 -5.21 0.14
N ASN A 140 -22.20 -4.99 0.35
CA ASN A 140 -23.00 -5.67 1.38
C ASN A 140 -23.14 -7.19 1.16
N SER A 141 -22.92 -7.67 -0.06
CA SER A 141 -22.98 -9.10 -0.37
C SER A 141 -21.64 -9.83 -0.20
N LEU A 142 -20.57 -9.11 0.17
CA LEU A 142 -19.23 -9.64 0.29
C LEU A 142 -18.85 -9.92 1.76
N SER A 143 -18.03 -10.95 1.98
CA SER A 143 -17.38 -11.15 3.27
C SER A 143 -16.35 -10.04 3.58
N GLY A 144 -15.93 -9.89 4.84
CA GLY A 144 -14.91 -8.91 5.22
C GLY A 144 -13.60 -9.05 4.43
N GLY A 145 -13.12 -10.30 4.28
CA GLY A 145 -11.92 -10.57 3.48
C GLY A 145 -12.07 -10.24 1.98
N MET A 146 -13.25 -10.48 1.42
CA MET A 146 -13.54 -10.10 0.03
C MET A 146 -13.54 -8.58 -0.12
N ARG A 147 -14.14 -7.83 0.81
CA ARG A 147 -14.12 -6.36 0.79
C ARG A 147 -12.69 -5.81 0.89
N GLN A 148 -11.84 -6.41 1.72
CA GLN A 148 -10.42 -6.02 1.81
C GLN A 148 -9.67 -6.25 0.50
N ARG A 149 -9.91 -7.37 -0.20
CA ARG A 149 -9.35 -7.60 -1.56
C ARG A 149 -9.82 -6.53 -2.54
N VAL A 150 -11.11 -6.18 -2.53
CA VAL A 150 -11.64 -5.11 -3.37
C VAL A 150 -10.97 -3.76 -3.07
N ALA A 151 -10.77 -3.41 -1.79
CA ALA A 151 -10.11 -2.18 -1.39
C ALA A 151 -8.65 -2.13 -1.89
N LEU A 152 -7.93 -3.25 -1.83
CA LEU A 152 -6.58 -3.34 -2.39
C LEU A 152 -6.58 -3.24 -3.91
N ILE A 153 -7.49 -3.94 -4.61
CA ILE A 153 -7.62 -3.86 -6.07
C ILE A 153 -7.95 -2.43 -6.50
N ARG A 154 -8.86 -1.74 -5.79
CA ARG A 154 -9.15 -0.32 -6.00
C ARG A 154 -7.89 0.54 -5.88
N THR A 155 -7.05 0.24 -4.91
CA THR A 155 -5.79 0.96 -4.69
C THR A 155 -4.77 0.65 -5.79
N LEU A 156 -4.70 -0.59 -6.29
CA LEU A 156 -3.84 -1.00 -7.39
C LEU A 156 -4.31 -0.50 -8.77
N ALA A 157 -5.61 -0.27 -8.94
CA ALA A 157 -6.23 0.13 -10.20
C ALA A 157 -5.60 1.39 -10.81
N ILE A 158 -5.15 2.33 -9.97
CA ILE A 158 -4.47 3.57 -10.40
C ILE A 158 -3.00 3.36 -10.75
N LYS A 159 -2.52 2.11 -10.73
CA LYS A 159 -1.12 1.71 -11.00
C LYS A 159 -0.11 2.56 -10.19
N PRO A 160 -0.21 2.56 -8.84
CA PRO A 160 0.68 3.37 -8.01
C PRO A 160 2.13 2.88 -8.08
N ASP A 161 3.10 3.77 -7.84
CA ASP A 161 4.51 3.42 -7.66
C ASP A 161 4.76 2.93 -6.24
N ILE A 162 4.05 3.52 -5.26
CA ILE A 162 4.18 3.20 -3.84
C ILE A 162 2.80 2.90 -3.26
N LEU A 163 2.70 1.75 -2.58
CA LEU A 163 1.53 1.35 -1.80
C LEU A 163 1.73 1.71 -0.33
N LEU A 164 0.76 2.43 0.22
CA LEU A 164 0.65 2.73 1.64
C LEU A 164 -0.50 1.89 2.20
N LEU A 165 -0.21 0.96 3.12
CA LEU A 165 -1.18 0.03 3.69
C LEU A 165 -1.30 0.29 5.19
N ASP A 166 -2.47 0.72 5.65
CA ASP A 166 -2.72 1.03 7.05
C ASP A 166 -3.51 -0.10 7.70
N GLU A 167 -2.83 -0.96 8.46
CA GLU A 167 -3.39 -2.12 9.16
C GLU A 167 -4.37 -2.95 8.30
N PRO A 168 -3.96 -3.40 7.09
CA PRO A 168 -4.85 -3.93 6.07
C PRO A 168 -5.62 -5.20 6.50
N PHE A 169 -5.23 -5.84 7.60
CA PHE A 169 -5.81 -7.11 8.07
C PHE A 169 -6.36 -7.06 9.50
N SER A 170 -6.39 -5.88 10.15
CA SER A 170 -6.74 -5.74 11.56
C SER A 170 -8.16 -6.19 11.91
N ALA A 171 -9.10 -6.07 10.97
CA ALA A 171 -10.52 -6.41 11.16
C ALA A 171 -10.84 -7.90 10.90
N LEU A 172 -9.83 -8.75 10.64
CA LEU A 172 -10.01 -10.14 10.22
C LEU A 172 -9.62 -11.12 11.34
N ASP A 173 -10.33 -12.26 11.40
CA ASP A 173 -9.92 -13.38 12.22
C ASP A 173 -8.57 -13.97 11.75
N TYR A 174 -7.91 -14.73 12.60
CA TYR A 174 -6.55 -15.22 12.37
C TYR A 174 -6.43 -16.05 11.08
N GLN A 175 -7.38 -16.97 10.81
CA GLN A 175 -7.29 -17.85 9.64
C GLN A 175 -7.50 -17.07 8.34
N THR A 176 -8.53 -16.23 8.30
CA THR A 176 -8.79 -15.35 7.16
C THR A 176 -7.62 -14.41 6.89
N ARG A 177 -6.98 -13.90 7.96
CA ARG A 177 -5.79 -13.05 7.87
C ARG A 177 -4.63 -13.75 7.20
N LEU A 178 -4.31 -14.99 7.57
CA LEU A 178 -3.21 -15.75 6.97
C LEU A 178 -3.41 -15.95 5.45
N VAL A 179 -4.61 -16.37 5.06
CA VAL A 179 -4.94 -16.60 3.65
C VAL A 179 -4.86 -15.29 2.86
N LEU A 180 -5.46 -14.22 3.40
CA LEU A 180 -5.48 -12.93 2.73
C LEU A 180 -4.09 -12.29 2.65
N SER A 181 -3.26 -12.46 3.69
CA SER A 181 -1.86 -11.99 3.67
C SER A 181 -1.07 -12.62 2.53
N GLU A 182 -1.28 -13.92 2.26
CA GLU A 182 -0.63 -14.60 1.13
C GLU A 182 -1.09 -14.03 -0.22
N ASP A 183 -2.40 -13.84 -0.38
CA ASP A 183 -2.98 -13.29 -1.61
C ASP A 183 -2.47 -11.85 -1.86
N VAL A 184 -2.47 -11.02 -0.81
CA VAL A 184 -1.97 -9.64 -0.88
C VAL A 184 -0.48 -9.60 -1.21
N TYR A 185 0.32 -10.49 -0.58
CA TYR A 185 1.74 -10.61 -0.91
C TYR A 185 1.97 -10.92 -2.39
N LYS A 186 1.27 -11.93 -2.92
CA LYS A 186 1.35 -12.29 -4.35
C LYS A 186 0.97 -11.09 -5.23
N MET A 187 -0.13 -10.44 -4.91
CA MET A 187 -0.64 -9.27 -5.64
C MET A 187 0.39 -8.13 -5.72
N ILE A 188 1.06 -7.82 -4.61
CA ILE A 188 2.08 -6.78 -4.53
C ILE A 188 3.34 -7.21 -5.32
N LYS A 189 3.78 -8.45 -5.14
CA LYS A 189 4.95 -9.00 -5.81
C LYS A 189 4.78 -9.02 -7.33
N ASP A 190 3.65 -9.53 -7.82
CA ASP A 190 3.35 -9.62 -9.25
C ASP A 190 3.32 -8.23 -9.92
N ASN A 191 3.02 -7.19 -9.16
CA ASN A 191 2.99 -5.81 -9.62
C ASN A 191 4.28 -5.02 -9.32
N GLN A 192 5.32 -5.64 -8.73
CA GLN A 192 6.63 -5.04 -8.43
C GLN A 192 6.55 -3.66 -7.74
N LYS A 193 5.74 -3.55 -6.67
CA LYS A 193 5.47 -2.27 -6.00
C LYS A 193 6.38 -2.07 -4.79
N THR A 194 6.76 -0.81 -4.54
CA THR A 194 7.29 -0.38 -3.25
C THR A 194 6.14 -0.33 -2.25
N VAL A 195 6.33 -0.85 -1.05
CA VAL A 195 5.27 -0.94 -0.03
C VAL A 195 5.73 -0.36 1.29
N ILE A 196 4.89 0.48 1.89
CA ILE A 196 5.01 0.89 3.28
C ILE A 196 3.73 0.42 3.98
N MET A 197 3.87 -0.58 4.84
CA MET A 197 2.77 -1.17 5.59
C MET A 197 2.88 -0.81 7.07
N ILE A 198 1.75 -0.45 7.66
CA ILE A 198 1.59 -0.34 9.10
C ILE A 198 0.88 -1.58 9.60
N THR A 199 1.39 -2.17 10.67
CA THR A 199 0.73 -3.22 11.42
C THR A 199 1.04 -3.12 12.91
N HIS A 200 0.16 -3.64 13.74
CA HIS A 200 0.43 -3.86 15.17
C HIS A 200 0.85 -5.31 15.45
N ASP A 201 0.80 -6.19 14.44
CA ASP A 201 1.16 -7.60 14.55
C ASP A 201 2.60 -7.83 14.08
N ILE A 202 3.46 -8.21 15.06
CA ILE A 202 4.88 -8.50 14.81
C ILE A 202 5.04 -9.75 13.95
N ALA A 203 4.20 -10.77 14.14
CA ALA A 203 4.28 -12.01 13.35
C ALA A 203 3.96 -11.73 11.88
N GLU A 204 2.99 -10.87 11.61
CA GLU A 204 2.68 -10.37 10.28
C GLU A 204 3.88 -9.67 9.66
N SER A 205 4.50 -8.73 10.37
CA SER A 205 5.67 -8.00 9.87
C SER A 205 6.84 -8.92 9.53
N ILE A 206 7.13 -9.92 10.38
CA ILE A 206 8.18 -10.91 10.16
C ILE A 206 7.86 -11.81 8.95
N TYR A 207 6.60 -12.21 8.79
CA TYR A 207 6.14 -13.00 7.66
C TYR A 207 6.45 -12.32 6.32
N TRP A 208 6.19 -11.01 6.25
CA TRP A 208 6.40 -10.21 5.05
C TRP A 208 7.89 -9.93 4.76
N ILE A 209 8.69 -9.62 5.80
CA ILE A 209 10.12 -9.31 5.66
C ILE A 209 10.93 -10.55 5.24
N ASN A 210 10.58 -11.74 5.75
CA ASN A 210 11.31 -12.98 5.48
C ASN A 210 10.95 -13.64 4.14
N LYS A 211 9.91 -13.19 3.44
CA LYS A 211 9.63 -13.69 2.09
C LYS A 211 10.60 -13.03 1.10
N PRO A 212 11.46 -13.80 0.43
CA PRO A 212 12.41 -13.23 -0.50
C PRO A 212 11.66 -12.58 -1.67
N PHE A 213 11.77 -11.26 -1.80
CA PHE A 213 11.60 -10.60 -3.07
C PHE A 213 12.74 -11.08 -3.98
N LYS A 214 12.64 -12.31 -4.51
CA LYS A 214 13.53 -12.72 -5.59
C LYS A 214 13.12 -11.90 -6.80
N ASN A 215 13.93 -10.90 -7.11
CA ASN A 215 13.93 -10.33 -8.44
C ASN A 215 14.17 -11.48 -9.44
N PRO A 216 13.47 -11.52 -10.56
CA PRO A 216 13.69 -12.49 -11.62
C PRO A 216 15.10 -12.38 -12.20
#